data_321d53e1695bd7a6e2f67f07a37eab6c
#
_entry.id   321d53e1695bd7a6e2f67f07a37eab6c
#
_cell.length_a   1.000
_cell.length_b   1.000
_cell.length_c   1.000
_cell.angle_alpha   90.00
_cell.angle_beta   90.00
_cell.angle_gamma   90.00
#
_symmetry.space_group_name_H-M   'P 1'
#
loop_
_entity.id
_entity.type
_entity.pdbx_description
1 polymer ?
#
loop_
_entity_poly.entity_id
_entity_poly.type
_entity_poly.pdbx_seq_one_letter_code
_entity_poly.pdbx_strand_id
1 'polypeptide(L)'
;MFSGCYAFWVFLVFMIVRLSELDTYEIAWAAHERHKYKQDWQVKTQRVDQKRDDFAITREGMAGEWAVGKIIDTPVNLELHQGGDQGYDFEYRGVKIDVKTSRARYLLFRSLAHFKADLAVFARYLNDYQVELVGAITRTEFVAVHQLKNFGYGDNCVVDPLLLNDVRDYL
;
A
#
# COMPACT_ATOMS: atom_id res chain seq x y z
N MET A 1 41.39 -23.80 10.60
CA MET A 1 39.92 -23.74 10.75
C MET A 1 39.46 -22.35 10.35
N PHE A 2 39.07 -22.18 9.09
CA PHE A 2 38.56 -20.88 8.59
C PHE A 2 37.03 -20.96 8.58
N SER A 3 36.41 -20.25 9.53
CA SER A 3 34.98 -20.04 9.59
C SER A 3 34.62 -19.01 8.52
N GLY A 4 34.10 -19.46 7.39
CA GLY A 4 33.62 -18.61 6.33
C GLY A 4 32.27 -18.02 6.73
N CYS A 5 32.23 -16.74 7.12
CA CYS A 5 31.00 -15.96 7.16
C CYS A 5 30.51 -15.75 5.70
N TYR A 6 29.56 -16.57 5.28
CA TYR A 6 28.79 -16.27 4.08
C TYR A 6 27.85 -15.10 4.40
N ALA A 7 28.26 -13.90 3.98
CA ALA A 7 27.35 -12.76 3.93
C ALA A 7 26.29 -13.04 2.87
N PHE A 8 25.09 -13.46 3.29
CA PHE A 8 23.93 -13.51 2.43
C PHE A 8 23.58 -12.06 2.05
N TRP A 9 23.96 -11.66 0.85
CA TRP A 9 23.46 -10.45 0.21
C TRP A 9 22.00 -10.71 -0.15
N VAL A 10 21.09 -10.25 0.68
CA VAL A 10 19.67 -10.19 0.31
C VAL A 10 19.56 -9.10 -0.76
N PHE A 11 19.52 -9.50 -2.02
CA PHE A 11 19.14 -8.59 -3.10
C PHE A 11 17.63 -8.34 -2.95
N LEU A 12 17.26 -7.21 -2.36
CA LEU A 12 15.90 -6.71 -2.45
C LEU A 12 15.63 -6.35 -3.90
N VAL A 13 14.90 -7.22 -4.59
CA VAL A 13 14.48 -6.97 -5.98
C VAL A 13 13.17 -6.21 -5.93
N PHE A 14 13.24 -4.89 -5.98
CA PHE A 14 12.07 -4.04 -6.10
C PHE A 14 11.49 -4.12 -7.51
N MET A 15 10.17 -4.11 -7.62
CA MET A 15 9.49 -4.06 -8.91
C MET A 15 8.99 -2.64 -9.16
N ILE A 16 9.50 -1.98 -10.21
CA ILE A 16 8.98 -0.69 -10.65
C ILE A 16 7.92 -0.91 -11.70
N VAL A 17 6.69 -0.50 -11.38
CA VAL A 17 5.57 -0.49 -12.32
C VAL A 17 5.47 0.88 -12.97
N ARG A 18 5.45 0.88 -14.31
CA ARG A 18 5.26 2.10 -15.11
C ARG A 18 3.78 2.32 -15.38
N LEU A 19 3.33 3.54 -15.11
CA LEU A 19 1.99 4.02 -15.41
C LEU A 19 2.04 4.81 -16.72
N SER A 20 1.10 4.56 -17.62
CA SER A 20 0.93 5.33 -18.86
C SER A 20 0.29 6.68 -18.58
N GLU A 21 0.27 7.56 -19.56
CA GLU A 21 -0.47 8.83 -19.48
C GLU A 21 -1.97 8.61 -19.22
N LEU A 22 -2.54 7.57 -19.84
CA LEU A 22 -3.94 7.19 -19.61
C LEU A 22 -4.15 6.74 -18.17
N ASP A 23 -3.30 5.85 -17.63
CA ASP A 23 -3.38 5.45 -16.21
C ASP A 23 -3.32 6.68 -15.29
N THR A 24 -2.39 7.59 -15.55
CA THR A 24 -2.21 8.81 -14.75
C THR A 24 -3.45 9.70 -14.78
N TYR A 25 -4.09 9.83 -15.94
CA TYR A 25 -5.34 10.57 -16.09
C TYR A 25 -6.49 9.90 -15.33
N GLU A 26 -6.65 8.59 -15.49
CA GLU A 26 -7.71 7.81 -14.80
C GLU A 26 -7.53 7.85 -13.28
N ILE A 27 -6.30 7.72 -12.78
CA ILE A 27 -5.96 7.86 -11.36
C ILE A 27 -6.34 9.24 -10.83
N ALA A 28 -6.01 10.31 -11.58
CA ALA A 28 -6.32 11.67 -11.16
C ALA A 28 -7.84 11.91 -11.12
N TRP A 29 -8.56 11.42 -12.13
CA TRP A 29 -10.02 11.49 -12.19
C TRP A 29 -10.66 10.71 -11.02
N ALA A 30 -10.27 9.48 -10.81
CA ALA A 30 -10.81 8.65 -9.74
C ALA A 30 -10.49 9.19 -8.34
N ALA A 31 -9.28 9.76 -8.14
CA ALA A 31 -8.92 10.45 -6.91
C ALA A 31 -9.79 11.69 -6.67
N HIS A 32 -10.13 12.43 -7.74
CA HIS A 32 -11.04 13.57 -7.65
C HIS A 32 -12.44 13.14 -7.22
N GLU A 33 -13.00 12.09 -7.83
CA GLU A 33 -14.31 11.56 -7.48
C GLU A 33 -14.35 11.05 -6.02
N ARG A 34 -13.33 10.29 -5.58
CA ARG A 34 -13.21 9.86 -4.18
C ARG A 34 -13.11 11.07 -3.22
N HIS A 35 -12.35 12.11 -3.58
CA HIS A 35 -12.20 13.30 -2.75
C HIS A 35 -13.51 14.07 -2.63
N LYS A 36 -14.20 14.30 -3.76
CA LYS A 36 -15.51 14.96 -3.81
C LYS A 36 -16.53 14.19 -2.96
N TYR A 37 -16.61 12.87 -3.13
CA TYR A 37 -17.50 12.03 -2.34
C TYR A 37 -17.26 12.18 -0.83
N LYS A 38 -15.99 12.19 -0.38
CA LYS A 38 -15.65 12.39 1.03
C LYS A 38 -16.11 13.76 1.54
N GLN A 39 -16.00 14.82 0.73
CA GLN A 39 -16.47 16.15 1.07
C GLN A 39 -18.00 16.19 1.18
N ASP A 40 -18.72 15.67 0.20
CA ASP A 40 -20.18 15.68 0.13
C ASP A 40 -20.81 14.91 1.31
N TRP A 41 -20.18 13.81 1.75
CA TRP A 41 -20.64 12.97 2.85
C TRP A 41 -19.94 13.25 4.19
N GLN A 42 -19.11 14.29 4.28
CA GLN A 42 -18.34 14.68 5.48
C GLN A 42 -17.57 13.50 6.11
N VAL A 43 -17.06 12.60 5.28
CA VAL A 43 -16.27 11.46 5.73
C VAL A 43 -14.93 11.95 6.29
N LYS A 44 -14.70 11.70 7.58
CA LYS A 44 -13.43 12.10 8.22
C LYS A 44 -12.26 11.33 7.63
N THR A 45 -11.29 12.06 7.12
CA THR A 45 -10.05 11.48 6.61
C THR A 45 -9.22 10.92 7.78
N GLN A 46 -8.87 9.63 7.68
CA GLN A 46 -8.05 8.95 8.69
C GLN A 46 -6.55 9.01 8.34
N ARG A 47 -6.05 10.18 7.96
CA ARG A 47 -4.64 10.32 7.59
C ARG A 47 -3.71 10.37 8.80
N VAL A 48 -2.53 9.81 8.67
CA VAL A 48 -1.45 9.87 9.66
C VAL A 48 -0.71 11.21 9.54
N ASP A 49 -0.40 11.63 8.31
CA ASP A 49 0.25 12.91 8.04
C ASP A 49 -0.78 14.01 7.79
N GLN A 50 -1.00 14.85 8.79
CA GLN A 50 -1.98 15.95 8.73
C GLN A 50 -1.47 17.18 7.96
N LYS A 51 -0.19 17.21 7.59
CA LYS A 51 0.41 18.34 6.87
C LYS A 51 0.26 18.23 5.36
N ARG A 52 -0.03 17.04 4.85
CA ARG A 52 -0.18 16.78 3.42
C ARG A 52 -1.62 16.99 2.97
N ASP A 53 -1.78 17.43 1.74
CA ASP A 53 -3.08 17.55 1.09
C ASP A 53 -3.78 16.20 0.93
N ASP A 54 -5.06 16.12 1.29
CA ASP A 54 -5.88 14.91 1.23
C ASP A 54 -6.04 14.37 -0.18
N PHE A 55 -6.15 15.26 -1.17
CA PHE A 55 -6.25 14.86 -2.57
C PHE A 55 -4.96 14.18 -3.04
N ALA A 56 -3.80 14.78 -2.70
CA ALA A 56 -2.50 14.19 -3.05
C ALA A 56 -2.32 12.80 -2.41
N ILE A 57 -2.71 12.63 -1.15
CA ILE A 57 -2.64 11.33 -0.46
C ILE A 57 -3.56 10.30 -1.15
N THR A 58 -4.78 10.70 -1.50
CA THR A 58 -5.74 9.82 -2.19
C THR A 58 -5.20 9.42 -3.57
N ARG A 59 -4.64 10.36 -4.35
CA ARG A 59 -4.06 10.10 -5.67
C ARG A 59 -2.88 9.12 -5.59
N GLU A 60 -1.98 9.30 -4.63
CA GLU A 60 -0.87 8.39 -4.42
C GLU A 60 -1.33 6.99 -4.00
N GLY A 61 -2.33 6.90 -3.13
CA GLY A 61 -2.97 5.63 -2.75
C GLY A 61 -3.47 4.88 -3.97
N MET A 62 -4.25 5.57 -4.80
CA MET A 62 -4.78 5.00 -6.04
C MET A 62 -3.70 4.60 -7.04
N ALA A 63 -2.59 5.34 -7.13
CA ALA A 63 -1.47 4.95 -7.99
C ALA A 63 -0.89 3.58 -7.60
N GLY A 64 -0.81 3.28 -6.30
CA GLY A 64 -0.41 1.96 -5.81
C GLY A 64 -1.43 0.87 -6.14
N GLU A 65 -2.73 1.14 -5.93
CA GLU A 65 -3.80 0.23 -6.34
C GLU A 65 -3.74 -0.06 -7.85
N TRP A 66 -3.56 0.99 -8.70
CA TRP A 66 -3.36 0.83 -10.15
C TRP A 66 -2.16 -0.03 -10.51
N ALA A 67 -1.03 0.19 -9.83
CA ALA A 67 0.19 -0.59 -10.07
C ALA A 67 -0.03 -2.08 -9.76
N VAL A 68 -0.67 -2.42 -8.65
CA VAL A 68 -1.00 -3.81 -8.30
C VAL A 68 -2.02 -4.37 -9.28
N GLY A 69 -3.09 -3.64 -9.60
CA GLY A 69 -4.12 -4.04 -10.56
C GLY A 69 -3.54 -4.41 -11.93
N LYS A 70 -2.55 -3.66 -12.41
CA LYS A 70 -1.82 -3.97 -13.67
C LYS A 70 -1.05 -5.28 -13.59
N ILE A 71 -0.46 -5.61 -12.45
CA ILE A 71 0.31 -6.87 -12.29
C ILE A 71 -0.61 -8.08 -12.24
N ILE A 72 -1.75 -7.97 -11.55
CA ILE A 72 -2.70 -9.09 -11.42
C ILE A 72 -3.77 -9.12 -12.51
N ASP A 73 -3.69 -8.21 -13.49
CA ASP A 73 -4.67 -8.03 -14.56
C ASP A 73 -6.12 -7.91 -14.04
N THR A 74 -6.27 -7.07 -13.00
CA THR A 74 -7.56 -6.84 -12.34
C THR A 74 -7.80 -5.34 -12.21
N PRO A 75 -8.95 -4.81 -12.68
CA PRO A 75 -9.24 -3.39 -12.57
C PRO A 75 -9.41 -2.97 -11.10
N VAL A 76 -9.01 -1.74 -10.81
CA VAL A 76 -9.23 -1.13 -9.49
C VAL A 76 -10.73 -0.93 -9.26
N ASN A 77 -11.22 -1.28 -8.08
CA ASN A 77 -12.59 -1.01 -7.70
C ASN A 77 -12.78 0.48 -7.41
N LEU A 78 -13.64 1.14 -8.21
CA LEU A 78 -13.95 2.56 -8.07
C LEU A 78 -15.26 2.82 -7.33
N GLU A 79 -15.94 1.78 -6.82
CA GLU A 79 -17.17 1.95 -6.06
C GLU A 79 -16.91 2.75 -4.77
N LEU A 80 -17.80 3.72 -4.52
CA LEU A 80 -17.72 4.61 -3.37
C LEU A 80 -18.71 4.16 -2.30
N HIS A 81 -18.21 3.78 -1.14
CA HIS A 81 -19.02 3.32 -0.01
C HIS A 81 -18.91 4.27 1.18
N GLN A 82 -20.04 4.59 1.84
CA GLN A 82 -20.06 5.45 3.03
C GLN A 82 -19.24 4.90 4.20
N GLY A 83 -19.11 3.59 4.31
CA GLY A 83 -18.35 2.90 5.36
C GLY A 83 -16.88 2.65 5.03
N GLY A 84 -16.39 3.14 3.89
CA GLY A 84 -15.09 2.76 3.32
C GLY A 84 -15.16 1.40 2.64
N ASP A 85 -14.02 0.93 2.14
CA ASP A 85 -13.87 -0.40 1.58
C ASP A 85 -14.06 -1.49 2.66
N GLN A 86 -14.21 -2.72 2.24
CA GLN A 86 -14.33 -3.86 3.15
C GLN A 86 -13.02 -4.18 3.88
N GLY A 87 -12.00 -3.32 3.73
CA GLY A 87 -10.67 -3.45 4.32
C GLY A 87 -9.70 -4.23 3.44
N TYR A 88 -9.98 -4.31 2.13
CA TYR A 88 -9.08 -4.80 1.09
C TYR A 88 -9.42 -4.12 -0.25
N ASP A 89 -8.43 -4.01 -1.13
CA ASP A 89 -8.55 -3.35 -2.43
C ASP A 89 -8.83 -4.35 -3.55
N PHE A 90 -8.34 -5.59 -3.42
CA PHE A 90 -8.51 -6.66 -4.40
C PHE A 90 -8.84 -7.99 -3.76
N GLU A 91 -9.56 -8.83 -4.50
CA GLU A 91 -9.63 -10.26 -4.26
C GLU A 91 -9.04 -10.98 -5.48
N TYR A 92 -7.91 -11.63 -5.29
CA TYR A 92 -7.18 -12.31 -6.34
C TYR A 92 -6.89 -13.76 -5.93
N ARG A 93 -7.38 -14.72 -6.73
CA ARG A 93 -7.27 -16.17 -6.45
C ARG A 93 -7.73 -16.57 -5.05
N GLY A 94 -8.77 -15.90 -4.54
CA GLY A 94 -9.32 -16.13 -3.21
C GLY A 94 -8.54 -15.49 -2.06
N VAL A 95 -7.51 -14.68 -2.35
CA VAL A 95 -6.73 -13.93 -1.38
C VAL A 95 -7.16 -12.47 -1.39
N LYS A 96 -7.51 -11.91 -0.24
CA LYS A 96 -7.82 -10.49 -0.06
C LYS A 96 -6.54 -9.70 0.11
N ILE A 97 -6.34 -8.70 -0.74
CA ILE A 97 -5.12 -7.88 -0.81
C ILE A 97 -5.44 -6.44 -0.43
N ASP A 98 -4.70 -5.89 0.51
CA ASP A 98 -4.72 -4.48 0.91
C ASP A 98 -3.42 -3.81 0.43
N VAL A 99 -3.53 -2.76 -0.38
CA VAL A 99 -2.39 -2.02 -0.94
C VAL A 99 -2.13 -0.79 -0.09
N LYS A 100 -0.97 -0.73 0.54
CA LYS A 100 -0.54 0.41 1.33
C LYS A 100 0.50 1.22 0.58
N THR A 101 0.07 2.36 0.05
CA THR A 101 0.96 3.26 -0.70
C THR A 101 1.44 4.39 0.20
N SER A 102 2.74 4.61 0.20
CA SER A 102 3.36 5.66 1.00
C SER A 102 4.66 6.15 0.37
N ARG A 103 5.08 7.37 0.73
CA ARG A 103 6.46 7.85 0.55
C ARG A 103 7.35 7.51 1.75
N ALA A 104 6.74 7.02 2.83
CA ALA A 104 7.45 6.64 4.05
C ALA A 104 8.28 5.38 3.86
N ARG A 105 9.19 5.15 4.82
CA ARG A 105 10.10 4.00 4.80
C ARG A 105 9.38 2.68 5.11
N TYR A 106 8.34 2.69 5.94
CA TYR A 106 7.75 1.49 6.53
C TYR A 106 6.40 1.17 5.92
N LEU A 107 6.07 -0.13 5.81
CA LEU A 107 4.69 -0.57 5.72
C LEU A 107 4.02 -0.29 7.08
N LEU A 108 2.87 0.39 7.05
CA LEU A 108 2.24 0.92 8.25
C LEU A 108 0.75 0.61 8.29
N PHE A 109 0.28 0.14 9.46
CA PHE A 109 -1.11 0.10 9.85
C PHE A 109 -1.31 0.83 11.18
N ARG A 110 -2.43 1.52 11.37
CA ARG A 110 -2.73 2.19 12.64
C ARG A 110 -2.83 1.24 13.82
N SER A 111 -3.33 0.04 13.59
CA SER A 111 -3.36 -1.05 14.55
C SER A 111 -3.53 -2.37 13.81
N LEU A 112 -3.33 -3.50 14.48
CA LEU A 112 -3.58 -4.83 13.91
C LEU A 112 -5.03 -5.03 13.45
N ALA A 113 -5.99 -4.36 14.09
CA ALA A 113 -7.40 -4.42 13.71
C ALA A 113 -7.69 -3.76 12.35
N HIS A 114 -6.82 -2.85 11.88
CA HIS A 114 -6.94 -2.22 10.57
C HIS A 114 -6.36 -3.08 9.43
N PHE A 115 -5.60 -4.12 9.73
CA PHE A 115 -5.16 -5.09 8.72
C PHE A 115 -6.19 -6.22 8.64
N LYS A 116 -7.20 -6.07 7.79
CA LYS A 116 -8.32 -7.03 7.64
C LYS A 116 -8.11 -8.01 6.49
N ALA A 117 -7.29 -7.66 5.50
CA ALA A 117 -6.95 -8.49 4.37
C ALA A 117 -6.08 -9.69 4.76
N ASP A 118 -5.87 -10.63 3.84
CA ASP A 118 -4.98 -11.77 4.02
C ASP A 118 -3.53 -11.41 3.73
N LEU A 119 -3.33 -10.50 2.77
CA LEU A 119 -2.04 -10.02 2.27
C LEU A 119 -2.03 -8.50 2.23
N ALA A 120 -0.93 -7.89 2.66
CA ALA A 120 -0.63 -6.49 2.41
C ALA A 120 0.49 -6.35 1.38
N VAL A 121 0.29 -5.49 0.39
CA VAL A 121 1.31 -5.09 -0.58
C VAL A 121 1.77 -3.68 -0.23
N PHE A 122 3.07 -3.50 -0.02
CA PHE A 122 3.65 -2.19 0.19
C PHE A 122 4.11 -1.59 -1.13
N ALA A 123 3.47 -0.49 -1.50
CA ALA A 123 3.81 0.30 -2.68
C ALA A 123 4.42 1.63 -2.26
N ARG A 124 5.50 2.04 -2.92
CA ARG A 124 6.11 3.35 -2.75
C ARG A 124 5.84 4.21 -3.98
N TYR A 125 5.17 5.32 -3.77
CA TYR A 125 4.94 6.29 -4.82
C TYR A 125 6.24 7.05 -5.12
N LEU A 126 6.74 6.93 -6.33
CA LEU A 126 7.95 7.62 -6.79
C LEU A 126 7.60 8.94 -7.51
N ASN A 127 6.69 8.87 -8.46
CA ASN A 127 6.14 9.99 -9.22
C ASN A 127 4.86 9.55 -9.95
N ASP A 128 4.24 10.45 -10.73
CA ASP A 128 2.97 10.19 -11.42
C ASP A 128 3.02 9.01 -12.42
N TYR A 129 4.21 8.62 -12.87
CA TYR A 129 4.42 7.57 -13.86
C TYR A 129 5.08 6.31 -13.32
N GLN A 130 5.43 6.30 -12.02
CA GLN A 130 6.21 5.20 -11.44
C GLN A 130 5.80 4.92 -10.01
N VAL A 131 5.50 3.66 -9.76
CA VAL A 131 5.26 3.09 -8.44
C VAL A 131 6.21 1.92 -8.24
N GLU A 132 6.88 1.88 -7.11
CA GLU A 132 7.70 0.77 -6.69
C GLU A 132 6.89 -0.18 -5.81
N LEU A 133 6.73 -1.43 -6.21
CA LEU A 133 6.21 -2.48 -5.34
C LEU A 133 7.40 -2.99 -4.51
N VAL A 134 7.40 -2.60 -3.24
CA VAL A 134 8.53 -2.82 -2.32
C VAL A 134 8.55 -4.26 -1.82
N GLY A 135 7.37 -4.84 -1.59
CA GLY A 135 7.21 -6.20 -1.12
C GLY A 135 5.81 -6.46 -0.60
N ALA A 136 5.59 -7.69 -0.16
CA ALA A 136 4.33 -8.13 0.39
C ALA A 136 4.53 -8.92 1.68
N ILE A 137 3.49 -8.99 2.50
CA ILE A 137 3.51 -9.74 3.76
C ILE A 137 2.10 -10.24 4.09
N THR A 138 2.00 -11.48 4.50
CA THR A 138 0.73 -12.02 4.99
C THR A 138 0.36 -11.41 6.34
N ARG A 139 -0.94 -11.41 6.67
CA ARG A 139 -1.39 -10.92 7.96
C ARG A 139 -0.75 -11.65 9.13
N THR A 140 -0.55 -12.95 9.01
CA THR A 140 0.09 -13.79 10.04
C THR A 140 1.54 -13.39 10.28
N GLU A 141 2.31 -13.23 9.21
CA GLU A 141 3.71 -12.76 9.31
C GLU A 141 3.80 -11.34 9.86
N PHE A 142 2.92 -10.42 9.39
CA PHE A 142 2.88 -9.05 9.90
C PHE A 142 2.66 -9.02 11.41
N VAL A 143 1.71 -9.80 11.93
CA VAL A 143 1.44 -9.90 13.37
C VAL A 143 2.67 -10.41 14.12
N ALA A 144 3.43 -11.33 13.55
CA ALA A 144 4.62 -11.91 14.18
C ALA A 144 5.82 -10.95 14.26
N VAL A 145 5.97 -10.02 13.26
CA VAL A 145 7.21 -9.22 13.13
C VAL A 145 7.03 -7.71 13.29
N HIS A 146 5.78 -7.22 13.41
CA HIS A 146 5.53 -5.79 13.52
C HIS A 146 6.17 -5.17 14.77
N GLN A 147 6.48 -3.90 14.68
CA GLN A 147 6.93 -3.06 15.78
C GLN A 147 5.96 -1.90 15.98
N LEU A 148 5.83 -1.42 17.20
CA LEU A 148 5.09 -0.19 17.48
C LEU A 148 6.02 1.01 17.32
N LYS A 149 5.61 1.99 16.50
CA LYS A 149 6.33 3.26 16.32
C LYS A 149 5.36 4.44 16.39
N ASN A 150 5.77 5.45 17.15
CA ASN A 150 5.04 6.72 17.23
C ASN A 150 5.71 7.76 16.32
N PHE A 151 4.91 8.32 15.40
CA PHE A 151 5.35 9.37 14.48
C PHE A 151 4.81 10.76 14.87
N GLY A 152 4.41 10.93 16.13
CA GLY A 152 3.83 12.17 16.64
C GLY A 152 2.29 12.21 16.62
N TYR A 153 1.64 11.13 16.15
CA TYR A 153 0.17 11.03 16.00
C TYR A 153 -0.42 9.75 16.60
N GLY A 154 0.26 9.17 17.58
CA GLY A 154 -0.07 7.89 18.20
C GLY A 154 0.78 6.73 17.66
N ASP A 155 0.66 5.59 18.34
CA ASP A 155 1.40 4.39 17.98
C ASP A 155 0.81 3.73 16.73
N ASN A 156 1.69 3.27 15.85
CA ASN A 156 1.34 2.55 14.65
C ASN A 156 2.09 1.21 14.61
N CYS A 157 1.47 0.19 14.04
CA CYS A 157 2.12 -1.08 13.73
C CYS A 157 2.89 -0.93 12.43
N VAL A 158 4.20 -1.14 12.46
CA VAL A 158 5.07 -0.98 11.29
C VAL A 158 5.93 -2.21 11.05
N VAL A 159 6.24 -2.45 9.76
CA VAL A 159 7.20 -3.47 9.35
C VAL A 159 8.27 -2.81 8.46
N ASP A 160 9.54 -3.13 8.73
CA ASP A 160 10.65 -2.68 7.89
C ASP A 160 10.59 -3.42 6.54
N PRO A 161 10.80 -2.72 5.41
CA PRO A 161 10.82 -3.33 4.08
C PRO A 161 11.73 -4.56 3.95
N LEU A 162 12.80 -4.63 4.72
CA LEU A 162 13.73 -5.78 4.74
C LEU A 162 13.08 -7.09 5.21
N LEU A 163 11.93 -7.01 5.87
CA LEU A 163 11.15 -8.15 6.36
C LEU A 163 9.97 -8.52 5.43
N LEU A 164 9.81 -7.81 4.33
CA LEU A 164 8.80 -8.12 3.33
C LEU A 164 9.34 -9.17 2.36
N ASN A 165 8.45 -10.03 1.88
CA ASN A 165 8.73 -11.00 0.83
C ASN A 165 8.62 -10.34 -0.55
N ASP A 166 9.18 -10.98 -1.57
CA ASP A 166 9.03 -10.52 -2.96
C ASP A 166 7.54 -10.58 -3.34
N VAL A 167 7.04 -9.48 -3.90
CA VAL A 167 5.64 -9.38 -4.32
C VAL A 167 5.27 -10.46 -5.37
N ARG A 168 6.23 -10.90 -6.19
CA ARG A 168 6.05 -11.92 -7.23
C ARG A 168 5.75 -13.31 -6.68
N ASP A 169 6.01 -13.55 -5.40
CA ASP A 169 5.70 -14.83 -4.76
C ASP A 169 4.20 -14.96 -4.45
N TYR A 170 3.45 -13.85 -4.54
CA TYR A 170 2.04 -13.78 -4.17
C TYR A 170 1.10 -13.33 -5.31
N LEU A 171 1.61 -12.60 -6.33
CA LEU A 171 0.80 -12.00 -7.42
C LEU A 171 0.93 -12.71 -8.78
#